data_1a7e49e91f84c19a6427ff9576739861
#
_entry.id   1a7e49e91f84c19a6427ff9576739861
#
_cell.length_a   1.000
_cell.length_b   1.000
_cell.length_c   1.000
_cell.angle_alpha   90.00
_cell.angle_beta   90.00
_cell.angle_gamma   90.00
#
_symmetry.space_group_name_H-M   'P 1'
#
loop_
_entity.id
_entity.type
_entity.pdbx_description
1 polymer ?
#
loop_
_entity_poly.entity_id
_entity_poly.type
_entity_poly.pdbx_seq_one_letter_code
_entity_poly.pdbx_strand_id
1 'polypeptide(L)' 'MSKTDVVETEGVVVEVLRNANFKVELSNGFIITAYLSGKLHLNNIRILVGDTVKIEMSLYDLTKGRIIWRMKKN' A
#
# COMPACT_ATOMS: atom_id res chain seq x y z
N MET A 1 -2.95 -18.14 11.28
CA MET A 1 -2.49 -16.75 11.49
C MET A 1 -3.68 -15.86 11.71
N SER A 2 -3.66 -15.16 12.79
CA SER A 2 -4.77 -14.27 13.13
C SER A 2 -4.69 -12.98 12.30
N LYS A 3 -5.84 -12.53 11.81
CA LYS A 3 -5.91 -11.27 11.11
C LYS A 3 -6.11 -10.08 12.04
N THR A 4 -6.19 -10.34 13.35
CA THR A 4 -6.41 -9.27 14.29
C THR A 4 -5.18 -8.38 14.48
N ASP A 5 -4.03 -8.83 13.98
CA ASP A 5 -2.79 -8.08 14.12
C ASP A 5 -2.52 -7.15 12.95
N VAL A 6 -3.46 -7.02 12.03
CA VAL A 6 -3.30 -6.14 10.88
C VAL A 6 -4.48 -5.20 10.81
N VAL A 7 -4.22 -4.03 10.22
CA VAL A 7 -5.26 -3.06 9.94
C VAL A 7 -5.22 -2.72 8.47
N GLU A 8 -6.39 -2.44 7.91
CA GLU A 8 -6.50 -1.99 6.52
C GLU A 8 -6.76 -0.50 6.52
N THR A 9 -6.09 0.18 5.63
CA THR A 9 -6.27 1.62 5.46
C THR A 9 -6.08 1.95 4.00
N GLU A 10 -6.37 3.20 3.65
CA GLU A 10 -6.20 3.67 2.29
C GLU A 10 -5.21 4.81 2.28
N GLY A 11 -4.54 4.96 1.15
CA GLY A 11 -3.61 6.04 0.96
C GLY A 11 -3.41 6.34 -0.50
N VAL A 12 -2.68 7.41 -0.76
CA VAL A 12 -2.38 7.86 -2.12
C VAL A 12 -0.89 7.71 -2.35
N VAL A 13 -0.54 7.10 -3.49
CA VAL A 13 0.87 6.92 -3.84
C VAL A 13 1.46 8.28 -4.17
N VAL A 14 2.53 8.64 -3.46
CA VAL A 14 3.20 9.92 -3.66
C VAL A 14 4.57 9.77 -4.31
N GLU A 15 5.13 8.56 -4.28
CA GLU A 15 6.42 8.32 -4.92
C GLU A 15 6.55 6.85 -5.26
N VAL A 16 7.17 6.56 -6.40
CA VAL A 16 7.45 5.20 -6.83
C VAL A 16 8.92 4.92 -6.58
N LEU A 17 9.19 3.88 -5.80
CA LEU A 17 10.55 3.48 -5.46
C LEU A 17 10.93 2.24 -6.27
N ARG A 18 12.14 1.74 -6.02
CA ARG A 18 12.61 0.55 -6.71
C ARG A 18 11.98 -0.71 -6.12
N ASN A 19 12.01 -1.78 -6.89
CA ASN A 19 11.63 -3.12 -6.45
C ASN A 19 10.19 -3.20 -5.98
N ALA A 20 9.30 -2.54 -6.72
CA ALA A 20 7.87 -2.56 -6.43
C ALA A 20 7.56 -2.01 -5.05
N ASN A 21 8.34 -1.03 -4.60
CA ASN A 21 8.09 -0.30 -3.38
C ASN A 21 7.56 1.07 -3.71
N PHE A 22 6.75 1.62 -2.82
CA PHE A 22 6.08 2.89 -3.05
C PHE A 22 6.01 3.67 -1.74
N LYS A 23 6.04 4.99 -1.84
CA LYS A 23 5.69 5.82 -0.71
C LYS A 23 4.24 6.21 -0.83
N VAL A 24 3.51 6.01 0.24
CA VAL A 24 2.07 6.21 0.26
C VAL A 24 1.72 7.11 1.43
N GLU A 25 0.96 8.16 1.13
CA GLU A 25 0.49 9.07 2.16
C GLU A 25 -0.89 8.61 2.62
N LEU A 26 -1.00 8.34 3.91
CA LEU A 26 -2.25 7.90 4.50
C LEU A 26 -3.15 9.10 4.78
N SER A 27 -4.41 8.81 5.07
CA SER A 27 -5.39 9.87 5.30
C SER A 27 -5.06 10.73 6.52
N ASN A 28 -4.26 10.21 7.46
CA ASN A 28 -3.83 10.96 8.62
C ASN A 28 -2.56 11.79 8.36
N GLY A 29 -2.06 11.79 7.13
CA GLY A 29 -0.90 12.58 6.77
C GLY A 29 0.42 11.87 6.90
N PHE A 30 0.45 10.69 7.49
CA PHE A 30 1.70 9.92 7.59
C PHE A 30 2.05 9.32 6.24
N ILE A 31 3.36 9.26 5.98
CA ILE A 31 3.87 8.64 4.77
C ILE A 31 4.58 7.36 5.18
N ILE A 32 4.17 6.26 4.55
CA ILE A 32 4.75 4.96 4.84
C ILE A 32 5.36 4.39 3.57
N THR A 33 6.20 3.39 3.74
CA THR A 33 6.70 2.61 2.61
C THR A 33 5.81 1.40 2.43
N ALA A 34 5.32 1.21 1.22
CA ALA A 34 4.44 0.09 0.90
C ALA A 34 5.01 -0.70 -0.25
N TYR A 35 4.68 -1.98 -0.29
CA TYR A 35 5.11 -2.84 -1.37
C TYR A 35 3.90 -3.60 -1.92
N LEU A 36 4.01 -4.05 -3.17
CA LEU A 36 2.93 -4.82 -3.78
C LEU A 36 2.82 -6.18 -3.14
N SER A 37 1.58 -6.61 -2.88
CA SER A 37 1.35 -7.98 -2.48
C SER A 37 1.73 -8.91 -3.63
N GLY A 38 2.03 -10.18 -3.32
CA GLY A 38 2.36 -11.14 -4.36
C GLY A 38 1.24 -11.28 -5.38
N LYS A 39 0.00 -11.20 -4.93
CA LYS A 39 -1.14 -11.34 -5.83
C LYS A 39 -1.19 -10.22 -6.85
N LEU A 40 -0.99 -8.98 -6.42
CA LEU A 40 -1.00 -7.84 -7.34
C LEU A 40 0.20 -7.88 -8.27
N HIS A 41 1.34 -8.30 -7.75
CA HIS A 41 2.54 -8.41 -8.56
C HIS A 41 2.35 -9.45 -9.68
N LEU A 42 1.73 -10.56 -9.38
CA LEU A 42 1.48 -11.61 -10.37
C LEU A 42 0.49 -11.16 -11.44
N ASN A 43 -0.41 -10.26 -11.09
CA ASN A 43 -1.42 -9.77 -12.02
C ASN A 43 -0.94 -8.57 -12.84
N ASN A 44 0.34 -8.22 -12.73
CA ASN A 44 0.93 -7.10 -13.47
C ASN A 44 0.18 -5.79 -13.23
N ILE A 45 -0.28 -5.59 -12.01
CA ILE A 45 -0.95 -4.35 -11.66
C ILE A 45 0.09 -3.24 -11.60
N ARG A 46 -0.13 -2.19 -12.38
CA ARG A 46 0.76 -1.04 -12.39
C ARG A 46 0.22 0.03 -11.45
N ILE A 47 1.09 0.51 -10.57
CA ILE A 47 0.74 1.54 -9.60
C ILE A 47 1.54 2.79 -9.93
N LEU A 48 0.84 3.92 -10.00
CA LEU A 48 1.44 5.19 -10.38
C LEU A 48 1.20 6.22 -9.28
N VAL A 49 2.01 7.27 -9.30
CA VAL A 49 1.81 8.39 -8.39
C VAL A 49 0.41 8.96 -8.60
N GLY A 50 -0.31 9.17 -7.50
CA GLY A 50 -1.66 9.67 -7.54
C GLY A 50 -2.72 8.59 -7.41
N ASP A 51 -2.34 7.33 -7.55
CA ASP A 51 -3.29 6.23 -7.39
C ASP A 51 -3.67 6.06 -5.93
N THR A 52 -4.94 5.79 -5.69
CA THR A 52 -5.41 5.42 -4.36
C THR A 52 -5.29 3.92 -4.21
N VAL A 53 -4.71 3.49 -3.11
CA VAL A 53 -4.47 2.07 -2.86
C VAL A 53 -4.98 1.70 -1.49
N LYS A 54 -5.37 0.44 -1.35
CA LYS A 54 -5.72 -0.13 -0.06
C LYS A 54 -4.49 -0.86 0.47
N ILE A 55 -4.17 -0.61 1.72
CA ILE A 55 -2.94 -1.08 2.33
C ILE A 55 -3.27 -1.85 3.58
N GLU A 56 -2.55 -2.94 3.78
CA GLU A 56 -2.63 -3.73 5.00
C GLU A 56 -1.35 -3.50 5.78
N MET A 57 -1.49 -3.12 7.04
CA MET A 57 -0.35 -2.83 7.90
C MET A 57 -0.41 -3.69 9.14
N SER A 58 0.79 -4.07 9.63
CA SER A 58 0.90 -4.76 10.89
C SER A 58 0.77 -3.75 12.04
N LEU A 59 0.06 -4.13 13.09
CA LEU A 59 0.00 -3.30 14.28
C LEU A 59 1.37 -3.16 14.95
N TYR A 60 2.29 -4.04 14.63
CA TYR A 60 3.62 -4.03 15.22
C TYR A 60 4.59 -3.15 14.47
N ASP A 61 4.23 -2.71 13.26
CA ASP A 61 5.10 -1.86 12.48
C ASP A 61 4.25 -1.01 11.53
N LEU A 62 3.89 0.16 11.99
CA LEU A 62 3.01 1.05 11.23
C LEU A 62 3.78 1.93 10.24
N THR A 63 5.08 1.67 10.05
CA THR A 63 5.87 2.41 9.07
C THR A 63 5.93 1.71 7.73
N LYS A 64 5.44 0.48 7.65
CA LYS A 64 5.46 -0.31 6.42
C LYS A 64 4.10 -0.90 6.19
N GLY A 65 3.75 -1.08 4.92
CA GLY A 65 2.48 -1.68 4.57
C GLY A 65 2.59 -2.49 3.30
N ARG A 66 1.55 -3.26 3.04
CA ARG A 66 1.44 -4.07 1.84
C ARG A 66 0.23 -3.60 1.07
N ILE A 67 0.46 -3.24 -0.19
CA ILE A 67 -0.64 -2.84 -1.07
C ILE A 67 -1.39 -4.09 -1.49
N ILE A 68 -2.65 -4.17 -1.09
CA ILE A 68 -3.46 -5.36 -1.38
C ILE A 68 -4.51 -5.08 -2.45
N TRP A 69 -4.71 -3.82 -2.80
CA TRP A 69 -5.69 -3.46 -3.81
C TRP A 69 -5.39 -2.08 -4.35
N ARG A 70 -5.58 -1.90 -5.65
CA ARG A 70 -5.50 -0.58 -6.25
C ARG A 70 -6.91 -0.15 -6.62
N MET A 71 -7.32 0.98 -6.07
CA MET A 71 -8.63 1.52 -6.37
C MET A 71 -8.53 2.30 -7.68
N LYS A 72 -9.35 1.90 -8.64
CA LYS A 72 -9.30 2.52 -9.93
C LYS A 72 -9.83 3.93 -9.83
N LYS A 73 -9.05 4.85 -10.35
CA LYS A 73 -9.42 6.25 -10.35
C LYS A 73 -10.09 6.58 -11.68
N ASN A 74 -11.21 7.24 -11.60
CA ASN A 74 -11.91 7.69 -12.81
C ASN A 74 -11.49 9.07 -13.17
#